data_d411d0d80977ce316fab9289255d01ee
#
_entry.id   d411d0d80977ce316fab9289255d01ee
#
_cell.length_a   1.000
_cell.length_b   1.000
_cell.length_c   1.000
_cell.angle_alpha   90.00
_cell.angle_beta   90.00
_cell.angle_gamma   90.00
#
_symmetry.space_group_name_H-M   'P 1'
#
loop_
_entity.id
_entity.type
_entity.pdbx_description
1 polymer ?
#
loop_
_entity_poly.entity_id
_entity_poly.type
_entity_poly.pdbx_seq_one_letter_code
_entity_poly.pdbx_strand_id
1 'polypeptide(L)'
;RYLESHGFEDIREAIPMDYCSIGLLPTNKMGQYIHQTIRTFNPNVVLIDGEPLLTHSLRISHPNIKIAVLLNPADVRNDENDKESMDYFNTLYACADLAIVHGLRKITDNGTYRDFVSTNTILRPEIMSVYHKTSKNIYCVLGGGTVNVGHQFAASTMALAELCQQAAVLMSDYTMHIICSSSNIYDAINENYTPNNVVLHSHVLNASDYYNDACLIITRSGRNTLSELAFLGIPAISVITGDDYRRKEQTQNLKAINSDNIKAIPTNIDLVEFVALCKKLVDTSCVQRTFIPGNDTAIRKILSM
;
A
#
# COMPACT_ATOMS: atom_id res chain seq x y z
N ARG A 1 16.66 2.66 -5.18
CA ARG A 1 17.37 2.60 -3.87
C ARG A 1 16.80 1.50 -2.96
N TYR A 2 15.47 1.44 -2.71
CA TYR A 2 14.89 0.38 -1.86
C TYR A 2 15.12 -1.02 -2.43
N LEU A 3 14.79 -1.25 -3.69
CA LEU A 3 15.01 -2.53 -4.35
C LEU A 3 16.50 -2.91 -4.39
N GLU A 4 17.38 -1.95 -4.69
CA GLU A 4 18.84 -2.15 -4.69
C GLU A 4 19.36 -2.59 -3.31
N SER A 5 18.86 -1.95 -2.23
CA SER A 5 19.25 -2.32 -0.86
C SER A 5 18.80 -3.72 -0.45
N HIS A 6 17.84 -4.32 -1.19
CA HIS A 6 17.36 -5.69 -0.99
C HIS A 6 17.95 -6.69 -2.02
N GLY A 7 19.01 -6.29 -2.72
CA GLY A 7 19.74 -7.19 -3.63
C GLY A 7 19.08 -7.37 -5.00
N PHE A 8 18.14 -6.51 -5.39
CA PHE A 8 17.61 -6.52 -6.74
C PHE A 8 18.57 -5.80 -7.69
N GLU A 9 18.94 -6.48 -8.75
CA GLU A 9 19.74 -5.96 -9.86
C GLU A 9 18.83 -5.58 -11.04
N ASP A 10 19.36 -4.82 -12.00
CA ASP A 10 18.65 -4.45 -13.23
C ASP A 10 17.27 -3.82 -12.99
N ILE A 11 17.24 -2.84 -12.09
CA ILE A 11 16.05 -2.08 -11.76
C ILE A 11 15.85 -0.99 -12.81
N ARG A 12 14.67 -0.96 -13.42
CA ARG A 12 14.29 0.06 -14.40
C ARG A 12 13.07 0.82 -13.95
N GLU A 13 13.11 2.13 -14.18
CA GLU A 13 11.99 3.00 -13.94
C GLU A 13 10.89 2.73 -14.98
N ALA A 14 9.69 2.44 -14.50
CA ALA A 14 8.53 2.31 -15.37
C ALA A 14 8.03 3.69 -15.78
N ILE A 15 7.58 3.82 -17.02
CA ILE A 15 6.86 5.02 -17.45
C ILE A 15 5.48 4.96 -16.79
N PRO A 16 5.09 5.97 -15.99
CA PRO A 16 3.76 6.02 -15.40
C PRO A 16 2.71 6.05 -16.52
N MET A 17 1.81 5.09 -16.50
CA MET A 17 0.68 5.05 -17.43
C MET A 17 -0.60 4.89 -16.63
N ASP A 18 -1.64 5.63 -17.01
CA ASP A 18 -2.96 5.33 -16.50
C ASP A 18 -3.56 4.12 -17.24
N TYR A 19 -4.47 3.42 -16.60
CA TYR A 19 -5.10 2.23 -17.19
C TYR A 19 -5.89 2.53 -18.48
N CYS A 20 -6.35 3.75 -18.68
CA CYS A 20 -7.03 4.16 -19.92
C CYS A 20 -6.06 4.21 -21.10
N SER A 21 -4.79 4.56 -20.86
CA SER A 21 -3.76 4.63 -21.89
C SER A 21 -3.16 3.27 -22.24
N ILE A 22 -3.20 2.30 -21.32
CA ILE A 22 -2.62 0.96 -21.50
C ILE A 22 -3.20 0.25 -22.74
N GLY A 23 -4.50 0.33 -22.94
CA GLY A 23 -5.18 -0.30 -24.08
C GLY A 23 -4.76 0.26 -25.45
N LEU A 24 -4.13 1.42 -25.50
CA LEU A 24 -3.68 2.08 -26.72
C LEU A 24 -2.26 1.68 -27.14
N LEU A 25 -1.49 1.05 -26.24
CA LEU A 25 -0.11 0.66 -26.52
C LEU A 25 -0.04 -0.80 -26.96
N PRO A 26 0.76 -1.10 -28.01
CA PRO A 26 1.07 -2.47 -28.35
C PRO A 26 1.75 -3.18 -27.19
N THR A 27 1.19 -4.30 -26.73
CA THR A 27 1.73 -5.08 -25.59
C THR A 27 3.18 -5.50 -25.78
N ASN A 28 3.62 -5.70 -27.04
CA ASN A 28 5.01 -6.01 -27.36
C ASN A 28 5.98 -4.86 -27.03
N LYS A 29 5.55 -3.60 -27.14
CA LYS A 29 6.39 -2.46 -26.73
C LYS A 29 6.51 -2.36 -25.22
N MET A 30 5.43 -2.58 -24.49
CA MET A 30 5.44 -2.60 -23.04
C MET A 30 6.32 -3.72 -22.48
N GLY A 31 6.22 -4.89 -23.09
CA GLY A 31 6.89 -6.10 -22.61
C GLY A 31 8.25 -6.38 -23.24
N GLN A 32 8.71 -5.60 -24.23
CA GLN A 32 9.91 -5.94 -25.00
C GLN A 32 11.13 -6.26 -24.14
N TYR A 33 11.40 -5.42 -23.15
CA TYR A 33 12.53 -5.61 -22.25
C TYR A 33 12.33 -6.85 -21.36
N ILE A 34 11.14 -7.04 -20.83
CA ILE A 34 10.78 -8.18 -19.99
C ILE A 34 10.91 -9.48 -20.78
N HIS A 35 10.44 -9.51 -22.03
CA HIS A 35 10.61 -10.68 -22.91
C HIS A 35 12.07 -10.99 -23.19
N GLN A 36 12.91 -9.98 -23.38
CA GLN A 36 14.35 -10.16 -23.56
C GLN A 36 14.99 -10.71 -22.28
N THR A 37 14.67 -10.14 -21.13
CA THR A 37 15.17 -10.61 -19.82
C THR A 37 14.77 -12.06 -19.57
N ILE A 38 13.52 -12.44 -19.83
CA ILE A 38 13.07 -13.83 -19.69
C ILE A 38 13.88 -14.78 -20.58
N ARG A 39 14.13 -14.42 -21.83
CA ARG A 39 14.92 -15.27 -22.74
C ARG A 39 16.37 -15.45 -22.27
N THR A 40 16.95 -14.39 -21.69
CA THR A 40 18.34 -14.40 -21.22
C THR A 40 18.48 -15.10 -19.88
N PHE A 41 17.60 -14.79 -18.93
CA PHE A 41 17.63 -15.34 -17.56
C PHE A 41 17.04 -16.75 -17.48
N ASN A 42 16.08 -17.09 -18.37
CA ASN A 42 15.37 -18.36 -18.44
C ASN A 42 14.77 -18.79 -17.06
N PRO A 43 13.91 -17.98 -16.43
CA PRO A 43 13.35 -18.28 -15.12
C PRO A 43 12.38 -19.45 -15.17
N ASN A 44 12.26 -20.20 -14.08
CA ASN A 44 11.24 -21.23 -13.93
C ASN A 44 9.85 -20.65 -13.67
N VAL A 45 9.79 -19.53 -12.94
CA VAL A 45 8.56 -18.84 -12.55
C VAL A 45 8.74 -17.34 -12.79
N VAL A 46 7.70 -16.69 -13.31
CA VAL A 46 7.58 -15.22 -13.36
C VAL A 46 6.47 -14.79 -12.42
N LEU A 47 6.80 -13.88 -11.51
CA LEU A 47 5.84 -13.26 -10.60
C LEU A 47 5.48 -11.87 -11.11
N ILE A 48 4.19 -11.61 -11.30
CA ILE A 48 3.66 -10.34 -11.81
C ILE A 48 2.78 -9.70 -10.74
N ASP A 49 3.06 -8.46 -10.39
CA ASP A 49 2.26 -7.68 -9.44
C ASP A 49 1.33 -6.73 -10.21
N GLY A 50 0.07 -7.15 -10.38
CA GLY A 50 -1.02 -6.32 -10.84
C GLY A 50 -0.98 -5.83 -12.31
N GLU A 51 -0.31 -6.54 -13.23
CA GLU A 51 -0.21 -6.14 -14.65
C GLU A 51 -0.92 -7.12 -15.60
N PRO A 52 -2.21 -6.87 -15.92
CA PRO A 52 -3.03 -7.82 -16.67
C PRO A 52 -2.55 -8.04 -18.10
N LEU A 53 -2.20 -6.97 -18.83
CA LEU A 53 -1.75 -7.06 -20.23
C LEU A 53 -0.40 -7.78 -20.33
N LEU A 54 0.49 -7.57 -19.37
CA LEU A 54 1.77 -8.27 -19.32
C LEU A 54 1.54 -9.78 -19.09
N THR A 55 0.62 -10.14 -18.18
CA THR A 55 0.26 -11.55 -17.92
C THR A 55 -0.16 -12.26 -19.20
N HIS A 56 -1.07 -11.65 -19.96
CA HIS A 56 -1.54 -12.17 -21.23
C HIS A 56 -0.42 -12.24 -22.29
N SER A 57 0.38 -11.17 -22.43
CA SER A 57 1.50 -11.12 -23.38
C SER A 57 2.54 -12.19 -23.12
N LEU A 58 2.89 -12.41 -21.84
CA LEU A 58 3.84 -13.46 -21.44
C LEU A 58 3.31 -14.85 -21.71
N ARG A 59 2.02 -15.10 -21.48
CA ARG A 59 1.42 -16.41 -21.78
C ARG A 59 1.50 -16.75 -23.28
N ILE A 60 1.28 -15.76 -24.15
CA ILE A 60 1.38 -15.97 -25.60
C ILE A 60 2.84 -16.20 -26.04
N SER A 61 3.76 -15.37 -25.55
CA SER A 61 5.16 -15.36 -26.01
C SER A 61 6.03 -16.44 -25.34
N HIS A 62 5.63 -16.92 -24.15
CA HIS A 62 6.36 -17.91 -23.35
C HIS A 62 5.40 -18.95 -22.78
N PRO A 63 4.79 -19.81 -23.63
CA PRO A 63 3.70 -20.69 -23.21
C PRO A 63 4.10 -21.72 -22.13
N ASN A 64 5.38 -22.05 -22.04
CA ASN A 64 5.89 -23.06 -21.11
C ASN A 64 6.37 -22.50 -19.77
N ILE A 65 6.45 -21.16 -19.63
CA ILE A 65 6.88 -20.55 -18.36
C ILE A 65 5.73 -20.59 -17.37
N LYS A 66 6.06 -20.79 -16.08
CA LYS A 66 5.08 -20.65 -15.00
C LYS A 66 4.87 -19.19 -14.66
N ILE A 67 3.61 -18.77 -14.59
CA ILE A 67 3.23 -17.39 -14.27
C ILE A 67 2.39 -17.38 -13.00
N ALA A 68 2.85 -16.66 -11.98
CA ALA A 68 2.06 -16.33 -10.80
C ALA A 68 1.72 -14.83 -10.83
N VAL A 69 0.49 -14.47 -10.47
CA VAL A 69 0.06 -13.06 -10.33
C VAL A 69 -0.27 -12.74 -8.89
N LEU A 70 0.19 -11.58 -8.42
CA LEU A 70 -0.22 -10.98 -7.14
C LEU A 70 -1.32 -9.96 -7.41
N LEU A 71 -2.44 -10.11 -6.74
CA LEU A 71 -3.63 -9.28 -6.96
C LEU A 71 -4.16 -8.72 -5.64
N ASN A 72 -4.77 -7.55 -5.70
CA ASN A 72 -5.57 -7.03 -4.61
C ASN A 72 -6.95 -7.70 -4.62
N PRO A 73 -7.62 -7.81 -3.47
CA PRO A 73 -9.02 -8.22 -3.43
C PRO A 73 -9.94 -7.37 -4.33
N ALA A 74 -9.65 -6.07 -4.46
CA ALA A 74 -10.39 -5.14 -5.30
C ALA A 74 -10.16 -5.35 -6.81
N ASP A 75 -9.03 -5.93 -7.21
CA ASP A 75 -8.73 -6.24 -8.62
C ASP A 75 -9.53 -7.46 -9.10
N VAL A 76 -9.87 -8.36 -8.19
CA VAL A 76 -10.63 -9.59 -8.50
C VAL A 76 -12.13 -9.38 -8.35
N ARG A 77 -12.55 -8.71 -7.29
CA ARG A 77 -13.95 -8.45 -7.00
C ARG A 77 -14.15 -7.06 -6.39
N ASN A 78 -14.82 -6.24 -7.15
CA ASN A 78 -15.19 -4.90 -6.75
C ASN A 78 -16.57 -4.54 -7.30
N ASP A 79 -17.56 -4.55 -6.40
CA ASP A 79 -18.96 -4.27 -6.73
C ASP A 79 -19.20 -2.79 -7.14
N GLU A 80 -18.18 -1.93 -6.97
CA GLU A 80 -18.23 -0.50 -7.30
C GLU A 80 -17.57 -0.18 -8.64
N ASN A 81 -16.87 -1.14 -9.23
CA ASN A 81 -16.28 -0.99 -10.55
C ASN A 81 -17.25 -1.40 -11.65
N ASP A 82 -16.96 -0.89 -12.83
CA ASP A 82 -17.62 -1.38 -14.04
C ASP A 82 -17.38 -2.88 -14.21
N LYS A 83 -18.49 -3.63 -14.28
CA LYS A 83 -18.44 -5.09 -14.35
C LYS A 83 -17.70 -5.60 -15.58
N GLU A 84 -17.90 -4.96 -16.72
CA GLU A 84 -17.28 -5.37 -17.99
C GLU A 84 -15.75 -5.21 -17.91
N SER A 85 -15.28 -4.10 -17.37
CA SER A 85 -13.84 -3.87 -17.13
C SER A 85 -13.26 -4.90 -16.16
N MET A 86 -13.98 -5.22 -15.08
CA MET A 86 -13.54 -6.23 -14.11
C MET A 86 -13.45 -7.62 -14.73
N ASP A 87 -14.47 -8.02 -15.50
CA ASP A 87 -14.50 -9.31 -16.19
C ASP A 87 -13.36 -9.39 -17.23
N TYR A 88 -13.10 -8.30 -17.94
CA TYR A 88 -11.99 -8.21 -18.89
C TYR A 88 -10.63 -8.40 -18.21
N PHE A 89 -10.32 -7.65 -17.16
CA PHE A 89 -9.06 -7.79 -16.44
C PHE A 89 -8.89 -9.17 -15.79
N ASN A 90 -9.96 -9.72 -15.21
CA ASN A 90 -9.92 -11.08 -14.67
C ASN A 90 -9.64 -12.13 -15.74
N THR A 91 -10.16 -11.97 -16.95
CA THR A 91 -9.85 -12.84 -18.10
C THR A 91 -8.35 -12.79 -18.45
N LEU A 92 -7.73 -11.62 -18.41
CA LEU A 92 -6.30 -11.47 -18.67
C LEU A 92 -5.45 -12.11 -17.55
N TYR A 93 -5.81 -11.89 -16.29
CA TYR A 93 -5.13 -12.52 -15.15
C TYR A 93 -5.30 -14.03 -15.12
N ALA A 94 -6.44 -14.55 -15.58
CA ALA A 94 -6.69 -16.00 -15.68
C ALA A 94 -5.75 -16.74 -16.64
N CYS A 95 -4.98 -16.00 -17.45
CA CYS A 95 -3.88 -16.58 -18.24
C CYS A 95 -2.69 -17.05 -17.36
N ALA A 96 -2.61 -16.65 -16.10
CA ALA A 96 -1.61 -17.16 -15.16
C ALA A 96 -1.88 -18.60 -14.73
N ASP A 97 -0.84 -19.29 -14.27
CA ASP A 97 -0.99 -20.62 -13.67
C ASP A 97 -1.49 -20.54 -12.22
N LEU A 98 -1.15 -19.45 -11.51
CA LEU A 98 -1.51 -19.21 -10.11
C LEU A 98 -1.91 -17.75 -9.91
N ALA A 99 -3.08 -17.53 -9.30
CA ALA A 99 -3.49 -16.22 -8.80
C ALA A 99 -3.41 -16.19 -7.25
N ILE A 100 -2.62 -15.26 -6.72
CA ILE A 100 -2.48 -15.01 -5.29
C ILE A 100 -3.15 -13.68 -4.98
N VAL A 101 -4.32 -13.74 -4.37
CA VAL A 101 -5.03 -12.55 -3.90
C VAL A 101 -4.66 -12.30 -2.46
N HIS A 102 -3.94 -11.20 -2.20
CA HIS A 102 -3.49 -10.87 -0.86
C HIS A 102 -4.05 -9.54 -0.37
N GLY A 103 -4.59 -9.53 0.82
CA GLY A 103 -5.19 -8.33 1.40
C GLY A 103 -5.91 -8.58 2.70
N LEU A 104 -6.59 -7.53 3.18
CA LEU A 104 -7.34 -7.59 4.42
C LEU A 104 -8.67 -8.35 4.27
N ARG A 105 -9.20 -8.42 3.05
CA ARG A 105 -10.44 -9.15 2.74
C ARG A 105 -10.11 -10.48 2.08
N LYS A 106 -10.80 -11.54 2.49
CA LYS A 106 -10.75 -12.83 1.81
C LYS A 106 -11.69 -12.81 0.61
N ILE A 107 -11.21 -13.31 -0.52
CA ILE A 107 -11.96 -13.46 -1.75
C ILE A 107 -12.03 -14.95 -2.09
N THR A 108 -13.17 -15.41 -2.59
CA THR A 108 -13.34 -16.74 -3.15
C THR A 108 -13.34 -16.64 -4.67
N ASP A 109 -12.63 -17.55 -5.32
CA ASP A 109 -12.72 -17.73 -6.76
C ASP A 109 -13.99 -18.51 -7.12
N ASN A 110 -14.63 -18.10 -8.20
CA ASN A 110 -15.82 -18.77 -8.76
C ASN A 110 -15.45 -19.67 -9.97
N GLY A 111 -14.22 -20.12 -10.06
CA GLY A 111 -13.74 -20.95 -11.16
C GLY A 111 -13.15 -20.17 -12.33
N THR A 112 -12.77 -18.92 -12.13
CA THR A 112 -12.14 -18.06 -13.15
C THR A 112 -10.67 -18.45 -13.33
N TYR A 113 -9.96 -18.79 -12.25
CA TYR A 113 -8.53 -19.03 -12.23
C TYR A 113 -8.20 -20.53 -12.21
N ARG A 114 -7.06 -20.90 -12.81
CA ARG A 114 -6.59 -22.27 -12.84
C ARG A 114 -6.18 -22.80 -11.46
N ASP A 115 -5.41 -22.03 -10.72
CA ASP A 115 -5.12 -22.21 -9.30
C ASP A 115 -5.26 -20.86 -8.60
N PHE A 116 -5.84 -20.86 -7.42
CA PHE A 116 -6.21 -19.65 -6.72
C PHE A 116 -5.97 -19.78 -5.23
N VAL A 117 -5.38 -18.74 -4.63
CA VAL A 117 -5.27 -18.64 -3.18
C VAL A 117 -5.59 -17.22 -2.71
N SER A 118 -6.48 -17.10 -1.74
CA SER A 118 -6.70 -15.84 -1.02
C SER A 118 -6.03 -15.89 0.34
N THR A 119 -5.13 -14.94 0.59
CA THR A 119 -4.36 -14.87 1.82
C THR A 119 -4.41 -13.47 2.43
N ASN A 120 -3.90 -13.32 3.65
CA ASN A 120 -3.71 -12.00 4.25
C ASN A 120 -2.63 -11.22 3.47
N THR A 121 -2.54 -9.92 3.73
CA THR A 121 -1.54 -9.06 3.10
C THR A 121 -0.14 -9.64 3.28
N ILE A 122 0.62 -9.69 2.20
CA ILE A 122 2.05 -10.00 2.21
C ILE A 122 2.75 -8.75 2.77
N LEU A 123 3.53 -8.93 3.82
CA LEU A 123 4.25 -7.85 4.48
C LEU A 123 5.72 -7.85 4.09
N ARG A 124 6.32 -6.67 4.07
CA ARG A 124 7.75 -6.50 3.84
C ARG A 124 8.57 -7.11 4.97
N PRO A 125 9.75 -7.70 4.69
CA PRO A 125 10.58 -8.36 5.71
C PRO A 125 10.96 -7.45 6.87
N GLU A 126 11.27 -6.18 6.60
CA GLU A 126 11.64 -5.21 7.63
C GLU A 126 10.51 -4.94 8.63
N ILE A 127 9.24 -5.03 8.20
CA ILE A 127 8.09 -4.90 9.10
C ILE A 127 7.99 -6.07 10.05
N MET A 128 8.30 -7.27 9.57
CA MET A 128 8.25 -8.49 10.38
C MET A 128 9.35 -8.50 11.45
N SER A 129 10.44 -7.77 11.24
CA SER A 129 11.57 -7.65 12.16
C SER A 129 11.50 -6.42 13.09
N VAL A 130 10.47 -5.57 12.98
CA VAL A 130 10.31 -4.40 13.85
C VAL A 130 10.28 -4.81 15.34
N TYR A 131 11.19 -4.22 16.10
CA TYR A 131 11.19 -4.25 17.56
C TYR A 131 10.68 -2.92 18.09
N HIS A 132 9.38 -2.84 18.30
CA HIS A 132 8.72 -1.61 18.72
C HIS A 132 9.02 -1.25 20.17
N LYS A 133 9.48 -0.02 20.42
CA LYS A 133 9.65 0.57 21.74
C LYS A 133 9.03 1.98 21.73
N THR A 134 7.89 2.14 22.36
CA THR A 134 7.18 3.42 22.41
C THR A 134 8.04 4.58 22.88
N SER A 135 7.97 5.69 22.18
CA SER A 135 8.59 6.98 22.51
C SER A 135 7.53 8.09 22.54
N LYS A 136 7.95 9.34 22.45
CA LYS A 136 7.05 10.50 22.27
C LYS A 136 6.96 10.95 20.81
N ASN A 137 7.20 10.04 19.85
CA ASN A 137 7.16 10.33 18.43
C ASN A 137 5.81 9.91 17.83
N ILE A 138 5.16 10.86 17.17
CA ILE A 138 3.96 10.66 16.37
C ILE A 138 4.37 10.76 14.91
N TYR A 139 4.00 9.78 14.09
CA TYR A 139 4.34 9.79 12.67
C TYR A 139 3.11 9.93 11.80
N CYS A 140 3.08 10.99 11.00
CA CYS A 140 2.10 11.18 9.93
C CYS A 140 2.67 10.62 8.63
N VAL A 141 2.16 9.49 8.17
CA VAL A 141 2.57 8.83 6.93
C VAL A 141 1.61 9.22 5.82
N LEU A 142 2.01 10.18 4.99
CA LEU A 142 1.17 10.71 3.91
C LEU A 142 0.92 9.70 2.77
N GLY A 143 1.69 8.61 2.74
CA GLY A 143 1.56 7.52 1.76
C GLY A 143 2.17 7.86 0.41
N GLY A 144 2.42 6.83 -0.41
CA GLY A 144 2.97 6.96 -1.75
C GLY A 144 1.87 7.02 -2.83
N GLY A 145 2.27 7.29 -4.07
CA GLY A 145 1.42 7.06 -5.23
C GLY A 145 0.60 8.27 -5.68
N THR A 146 1.16 9.46 -5.56
CA THR A 146 0.49 10.69 -6.00
C THR A 146 0.73 11.07 -7.45
N VAL A 147 1.69 10.49 -8.13
CA VAL A 147 2.09 10.89 -9.49
C VAL A 147 0.95 10.71 -10.50
N ASN A 148 0.07 9.73 -10.29
CA ASN A 148 -0.99 9.37 -11.24
C ASN A 148 -2.41 9.71 -10.79
N VAL A 149 -2.61 10.37 -9.63
CA VAL A 149 -3.94 10.47 -9.02
C VAL A 149 -4.41 11.91 -8.81
N GLY A 150 -4.16 12.78 -9.75
CA GLY A 150 -4.81 14.09 -9.88
C GLY A 150 -4.78 15.03 -8.65
N HIS A 151 -5.25 16.24 -8.87
CA HIS A 151 -5.25 17.36 -7.89
C HIS A 151 -5.98 17.07 -6.57
N GLN A 152 -7.03 16.24 -6.57
CA GLN A 152 -7.80 15.94 -5.34
C GLN A 152 -7.00 15.13 -4.32
N PHE A 153 -6.09 14.30 -4.79
CA PHE A 153 -5.24 13.49 -3.91
C PHE A 153 -4.15 14.34 -3.24
N ALA A 154 -3.55 15.26 -3.99
CA ALA A 154 -2.60 16.23 -3.45
C ALA A 154 -3.27 17.13 -2.41
N ALA A 155 -4.49 17.61 -2.66
CA ALA A 155 -5.24 18.44 -1.72
C ALA A 155 -5.52 17.72 -0.40
N SER A 156 -5.97 16.46 -0.43
CA SER A 156 -6.21 15.69 0.79
C SER A 156 -4.92 15.34 1.56
N THR A 157 -3.80 15.20 0.87
CA THR A 157 -2.48 14.98 1.45
C THR A 157 -1.99 16.23 2.17
N MET A 158 -2.13 17.39 1.54
CA MET A 158 -1.77 18.69 2.14
C MET A 158 -2.65 19.01 3.34
N ALA A 159 -3.96 18.81 3.25
CA ALA A 159 -4.89 19.01 4.36
C ALA A 159 -4.55 18.15 5.58
N LEU A 160 -4.14 16.88 5.37
CA LEU A 160 -3.70 16.02 6.47
C LEU A 160 -2.39 16.50 7.09
N ALA A 161 -1.42 16.94 6.28
CA ALA A 161 -0.17 17.49 6.77
C ALA A 161 -0.41 18.76 7.61
N GLU A 162 -1.24 19.68 7.11
CA GLU A 162 -1.62 20.89 7.81
C GLU A 162 -2.33 20.61 9.15
N LEU A 163 -3.27 19.66 9.17
CA LEU A 163 -3.94 19.22 10.38
C LEU A 163 -2.93 18.69 11.42
N CYS A 164 -1.93 17.92 10.98
CA CYS A 164 -0.87 17.42 11.85
C CYS A 164 0.06 18.54 12.36
N GLN A 165 0.40 19.54 11.53
CA GLN A 165 1.17 20.69 11.97
C GLN A 165 0.41 21.52 13.03
N GLN A 166 -0.88 21.76 12.82
CA GLN A 166 -1.73 22.46 13.80
C GLN A 166 -1.87 21.67 15.10
N ALA A 167 -2.04 20.34 15.01
CA ALA A 167 -2.12 19.47 16.17
C ALA A 167 -0.81 19.44 16.97
N ALA A 168 0.34 19.50 16.30
CA ALA A 168 1.65 19.53 16.95
C ALA A 168 1.79 20.70 17.91
N VAL A 169 1.27 21.89 17.57
CA VAL A 169 1.25 23.08 18.48
C VAL A 169 0.52 22.77 19.79
N LEU A 170 -0.55 21.98 19.73
CA LEU A 170 -1.39 21.63 20.88
C LEU A 170 -0.90 20.36 21.63
N MET A 171 0.18 19.74 21.10
CA MET A 171 0.80 18.53 21.63
C MET A 171 2.31 18.71 21.81
N SER A 172 2.71 19.79 22.50
CA SER A 172 4.10 20.23 22.64
C SER A 172 5.05 19.19 23.29
N ASP A 173 4.51 18.22 24.05
CA ASP A 173 5.30 17.13 24.67
C ASP A 173 5.69 16.04 23.68
N TYR A 174 5.18 16.06 22.47
CA TYR A 174 5.40 15.08 21.41
C TYR A 174 6.12 15.70 20.23
N THR A 175 6.90 14.89 19.52
CA THR A 175 7.46 15.26 18.22
C THR A 175 6.58 14.70 17.11
N MET A 176 6.10 15.56 16.22
CA MET A 176 5.32 15.18 15.06
C MET A 176 6.23 15.03 13.84
N HIS A 177 6.40 13.82 13.37
CA HIS A 177 7.15 13.51 12.16
C HIS A 177 6.19 13.40 10.97
N ILE A 178 6.40 14.18 9.92
CA ILE A 178 5.60 14.11 8.69
C ILE A 178 6.44 13.49 7.59
N ILE A 179 6.04 12.29 7.13
CA ILE A 179 6.71 11.55 6.09
C ILE A 179 6.07 11.85 4.75
N CYS A 180 6.76 12.67 3.95
CA CYS A 180 6.30 13.12 2.65
C CYS A 180 6.53 12.03 1.58
N SER A 181 5.58 11.88 0.67
CA SER A 181 5.64 10.91 -0.41
C SER A 181 6.50 11.33 -1.59
N SER A 182 6.83 12.61 -1.69
CA SER A 182 7.66 13.18 -2.76
C SER A 182 8.32 14.48 -2.31
N SER A 183 9.37 14.90 -3.03
CA SER A 183 10.04 16.19 -2.81
C SER A 183 9.07 17.36 -2.99
N ASN A 184 8.20 17.31 -3.98
CA ASN A 184 7.22 18.39 -4.23
C ASN A 184 6.28 18.60 -3.04
N ILE A 185 5.83 17.51 -2.39
CA ILE A 185 5.00 17.62 -1.18
C ILE A 185 5.83 18.14 0.00
N TYR A 186 7.06 17.68 0.14
CA TYR A 186 7.98 18.18 1.16
C TYR A 186 8.20 19.69 1.02
N ASP A 187 8.52 20.17 -0.19
CA ASP A 187 8.77 21.57 -0.47
C ASP A 187 7.52 22.41 -0.19
N ALA A 188 6.35 21.97 -0.65
CA ALA A 188 5.08 22.66 -0.42
C ALA A 188 4.69 22.77 1.07
N ILE A 189 5.01 21.78 1.89
CA ILE A 189 4.78 21.82 3.33
C ILE A 189 5.83 22.73 4.01
N ASN A 190 7.09 22.66 3.57
CA ASN A 190 8.20 23.39 4.16
C ASN A 190 8.16 24.89 3.86
N GLU A 191 7.52 25.30 2.77
CA GLU A 191 7.26 26.73 2.45
C GLU A 191 6.31 27.42 3.46
N ASN A 192 5.50 26.63 4.17
CA ASN A 192 4.61 27.12 5.21
C ASN A 192 5.31 27.14 6.58
N TYR A 193 4.67 27.80 7.56
CA TYR A 193 5.16 27.78 8.93
C TYR A 193 5.18 26.34 9.48
N THR A 194 6.36 25.89 9.92
CA THR A 194 6.54 24.59 10.58
C THR A 194 6.81 24.80 12.07
N PRO A 195 5.97 24.27 12.96
CA PRO A 195 6.20 24.32 14.41
C PRO A 195 7.53 23.66 14.83
N ASN A 196 8.15 24.11 15.92
CA ASN A 196 9.44 23.64 16.39
C ASN A 196 9.48 22.12 16.73
N ASN A 197 8.33 21.53 17.06
CA ASN A 197 8.19 20.11 17.36
C ASN A 197 7.69 19.30 16.15
N VAL A 198 7.78 19.83 14.93
CA VAL A 198 7.49 19.12 13.68
C VAL A 198 8.79 18.87 12.94
N VAL A 199 8.97 17.62 12.50
CA VAL A 199 10.10 17.18 11.69
C VAL A 199 9.58 16.65 10.36
N LEU A 200 10.00 17.27 9.25
CA LEU A 200 9.64 16.83 7.90
C LEU A 200 10.67 15.84 7.35
N HIS A 201 10.21 14.78 6.72
CA HIS A 201 11.05 13.78 6.06
C HIS A 201 10.70 13.72 4.56
N SER A 202 11.68 14.01 3.69
CA SER A 202 11.47 13.97 2.23
C SER A 202 11.51 12.55 1.67
N HIS A 203 12.31 11.67 2.28
CA HIS A 203 12.48 10.28 1.85
C HIS A 203 12.76 9.39 3.06
N VAL A 204 11.88 8.43 3.29
CA VAL A 204 12.11 7.32 4.22
C VAL A 204 12.04 6.03 3.41
N LEU A 205 13.18 5.36 3.26
CA LEU A 205 13.29 4.15 2.45
C LEU A 205 12.75 2.93 3.19
N ASN A 206 12.92 2.90 4.50
CA ASN A 206 12.56 1.76 5.34
C ASN A 206 11.48 2.17 6.36
N ALA A 207 10.31 1.55 6.27
CA ALA A 207 9.21 1.84 7.16
C ALA A 207 9.49 1.44 8.62
N SER A 208 10.41 0.51 8.88
CA SER A 208 10.82 0.16 10.24
C SER A 208 11.41 1.35 10.99
N ASP A 209 12.01 2.32 10.29
CA ASP A 209 12.64 3.48 10.88
C ASP A 209 11.65 4.32 11.72
N TYR A 210 10.38 4.37 11.32
CA TYR A 210 9.35 5.07 12.08
C TYR A 210 8.44 4.15 12.89
N TYR A 211 8.30 2.88 12.52
CA TYR A 211 7.51 1.94 13.34
C TYR A 211 8.23 1.52 14.64
N ASN A 212 9.56 1.60 14.66
CA ASN A 212 10.34 1.17 15.84
C ASN A 212 10.02 1.96 17.11
N ASP A 213 9.67 3.24 17.00
CA ASP A 213 9.51 4.12 18.16
C ASP A 213 8.22 4.98 18.16
N ALA A 214 7.31 4.73 17.26
CA ALA A 214 6.06 5.48 17.18
C ALA A 214 5.15 5.22 18.39
N CYS A 215 4.68 6.28 19.06
CA CYS A 215 3.56 6.14 20.01
C CYS A 215 2.20 6.20 19.31
N LEU A 216 2.13 6.82 18.13
CA LEU A 216 0.94 6.94 17.31
C LEU A 216 1.33 7.06 15.85
N ILE A 217 0.60 6.38 14.98
CA ILE A 217 0.70 6.56 13.53
C ILE A 217 -0.57 7.24 13.03
N ILE A 218 -0.41 8.31 12.26
CA ILE A 218 -1.49 8.96 11.51
C ILE A 218 -1.25 8.65 10.04
N THR A 219 -2.23 8.09 9.36
CA THR A 219 -2.05 7.68 7.97
C THR A 219 -3.34 7.75 7.19
N ARG A 220 -3.23 7.65 5.86
CA ARG A 220 -4.39 7.37 5.02
C ARG A 220 -4.67 5.87 5.02
N SER A 221 -5.92 5.50 4.80
CA SER A 221 -6.42 4.14 4.94
C SER A 221 -5.97 3.18 3.83
N GLY A 222 -4.68 3.23 3.45
CA GLY A 222 -4.09 2.32 2.46
C GLY A 222 -3.95 0.89 3.01
N ARG A 223 -4.27 -0.11 2.20
CA ARG A 223 -4.24 -1.53 2.55
C ARG A 223 -2.93 -1.97 3.22
N ASN A 224 -1.79 -1.66 2.62
CA ASN A 224 -0.49 -2.11 3.11
C ASN A 224 -0.19 -1.55 4.50
N THR A 225 -0.30 -0.22 4.66
CA THR A 225 -0.06 0.44 5.95
C THR A 225 -1.01 -0.06 7.03
N LEU A 226 -2.30 -0.24 6.71
CA LEU A 226 -3.26 -0.79 7.67
C LEU A 226 -2.90 -2.22 8.10
N SER A 227 -2.42 -3.04 7.17
CA SER A 227 -1.98 -4.40 7.47
C SER A 227 -0.72 -4.42 8.35
N GLU A 228 0.23 -3.52 8.09
CA GLU A 228 1.44 -3.33 8.90
C GLU A 228 1.07 -2.90 10.33
N LEU A 229 0.17 -1.94 10.46
CA LEU A 229 -0.31 -1.47 11.75
C LEU A 229 -1.06 -2.56 12.53
N ALA A 230 -1.91 -3.34 11.86
CA ALA A 230 -2.59 -4.48 12.47
C ALA A 230 -1.59 -5.56 12.92
N PHE A 231 -0.55 -5.82 12.13
CA PHE A 231 0.52 -6.75 12.50
C PHE A 231 1.33 -6.25 13.70
N LEU A 232 1.72 -4.97 13.70
CA LEU A 232 2.54 -4.38 14.76
C LEU A 232 1.75 -4.07 16.03
N GLY A 233 0.44 -3.87 15.94
CA GLY A 233 -0.43 -3.50 17.04
C GLY A 233 -0.24 -2.06 17.51
N ILE A 234 0.41 -1.20 16.71
CA ILE A 234 0.65 0.21 17.05
C ILE A 234 -0.65 0.99 16.95
N PRO A 235 -0.96 1.88 17.93
CA PRO A 235 -2.12 2.77 17.85
C PRO A 235 -2.07 3.65 16.60
N ALA A 236 -3.22 3.79 15.92
CA ALA A 236 -3.24 4.56 14.69
C ALA A 236 -4.55 5.33 14.46
N ILE A 237 -4.43 6.47 13.79
CA ILE A 237 -5.54 7.20 13.18
C ILE A 237 -5.46 7.01 11.67
N SER A 238 -6.54 6.51 11.11
CA SER A 238 -6.65 6.22 9.69
C SER A 238 -7.64 7.17 9.03
N VAL A 239 -7.13 8.08 8.19
CA VAL A 239 -7.94 9.09 7.51
C VAL A 239 -8.49 8.50 6.22
N ILE A 240 -9.82 8.51 6.07
CA ILE A 240 -10.50 8.06 4.85
C ILE A 240 -10.44 9.19 3.82
N THR A 241 -9.74 8.98 2.73
CA THR A 241 -9.46 9.98 1.70
C THR A 241 -9.81 9.48 0.30
N GLY A 242 -9.89 10.40 -0.67
CA GLY A 242 -10.05 10.07 -2.08
C GLY A 242 -11.51 10.15 -2.57
N ASP A 243 -11.74 9.66 -3.78
CA ASP A 243 -13.05 9.53 -4.41
C ASP A 243 -13.93 8.45 -3.75
N ASP A 244 -15.16 8.32 -4.19
CA ASP A 244 -16.12 7.38 -3.62
C ASP A 244 -15.65 5.92 -3.72
N TYR A 245 -15.00 5.55 -4.80
CA TYR A 245 -14.43 4.23 -5.01
C TYR A 245 -13.38 3.90 -3.94
N ARG A 246 -12.41 4.79 -3.76
CA ARG A 246 -11.34 4.62 -2.77
C ARG A 246 -11.84 4.67 -1.34
N ARG A 247 -12.81 5.56 -1.05
CA ARG A 247 -13.45 5.64 0.27
C ARG A 247 -14.14 4.33 0.65
N LYS A 248 -14.82 3.69 -0.30
CA LYS A 248 -15.47 2.41 -0.07
C LYS A 248 -14.47 1.29 0.17
N GLU A 249 -13.41 1.20 -0.64
CA GLU A 249 -12.32 0.24 -0.43
C GLU A 249 -11.67 0.43 0.94
N GLN A 250 -11.30 1.66 1.29
CA GLN A 250 -10.71 2.00 2.58
C GLN A 250 -11.60 1.62 3.75
N THR A 251 -12.91 1.92 3.66
CA THR A 251 -13.89 1.54 4.67
C THR A 251 -14.01 0.03 4.82
N GLN A 252 -13.99 -0.71 3.70
CA GLN A 252 -14.02 -2.18 3.73
C GLN A 252 -12.73 -2.75 4.35
N ASN A 253 -11.57 -2.17 4.07
CA ASN A 253 -10.31 -2.58 4.67
C ASN A 253 -10.30 -2.36 6.18
N LEU A 254 -10.78 -1.21 6.65
CA LEU A 254 -10.91 -0.89 8.08
C LEU A 254 -11.87 -1.85 8.80
N LYS A 255 -13.01 -2.17 8.20
CA LYS A 255 -13.94 -3.16 8.74
C LYS A 255 -13.32 -4.56 8.84
N ALA A 256 -12.50 -4.93 7.84
CA ALA A 256 -11.85 -6.25 7.82
C ALA A 256 -10.77 -6.41 8.90
N ILE A 257 -10.08 -5.33 9.27
CA ILE A 257 -9.07 -5.36 10.35
C ILE A 257 -9.72 -5.57 11.72
N ASN A 258 -10.87 -4.97 11.96
CA ASN A 258 -11.58 -5.01 13.25
C ASN A 258 -10.64 -4.78 14.45
N SER A 259 -9.81 -3.74 14.40
CA SER A 259 -8.82 -3.41 15.44
C SER A 259 -9.28 -2.22 16.26
N ASP A 260 -9.29 -2.38 17.58
CA ASP A 260 -9.61 -1.29 18.49
C ASP A 260 -8.54 -0.20 18.53
N ASN A 261 -7.31 -0.52 18.16
CA ASN A 261 -6.19 0.42 18.12
C ASN A 261 -6.15 1.29 16.86
N ILE A 262 -6.94 0.98 15.83
CA ILE A 262 -6.99 1.76 14.59
C ILE A 262 -8.32 2.50 14.53
N LYS A 263 -8.29 3.83 14.65
CA LYS A 263 -9.49 4.68 14.59
C LYS A 263 -9.60 5.36 13.25
N ALA A 264 -10.74 5.15 12.58
CA ALA A 264 -11.05 5.82 11.32
C ALA A 264 -11.64 7.21 11.58
N ILE A 265 -11.19 8.20 10.81
CA ILE A 265 -11.72 9.56 10.83
C ILE A 265 -11.98 10.08 9.41
N PRO A 266 -12.93 11.01 9.22
CA PRO A 266 -13.11 11.70 7.96
C PRO A 266 -12.02 12.79 7.78
N THR A 267 -11.86 13.26 6.54
CA THR A 267 -10.89 14.31 6.20
C THR A 267 -11.20 15.68 6.80
N ASN A 268 -12.45 15.93 7.15
CA ASN A 268 -12.95 17.21 7.67
C ASN A 268 -13.19 17.20 9.19
N ILE A 269 -12.45 16.37 9.91
CA ILE A 269 -12.50 16.37 11.37
C ILE A 269 -12.06 17.72 11.94
N ASP A 270 -12.71 18.17 13.00
CA ASP A 270 -12.31 19.37 13.73
C ASP A 270 -10.97 19.16 14.45
N LEU A 271 -10.15 20.21 14.51
CA LEU A 271 -8.82 20.16 15.14
C LEU A 271 -8.87 19.74 16.62
N VAL A 272 -9.85 20.25 17.37
CA VAL A 272 -9.97 19.95 18.81
C VAL A 272 -10.33 18.48 19.00
N GLU A 273 -11.24 17.96 18.20
CA GLU A 273 -11.63 16.55 18.20
C GLU A 273 -10.44 15.66 17.79
N PHE A 274 -9.71 16.06 16.74
CA PHE A 274 -8.52 15.34 16.31
C PHE A 274 -7.44 15.26 17.38
N VAL A 275 -7.11 16.37 18.03
CA VAL A 275 -6.13 16.43 19.12
C VAL A 275 -6.59 15.60 20.32
N ALA A 276 -7.88 15.66 20.69
CA ALA A 276 -8.42 14.84 21.77
C ALA A 276 -8.27 13.33 21.46
N LEU A 277 -8.52 12.94 20.20
CA LEU A 277 -8.31 11.56 19.75
C LEU A 277 -6.82 11.16 19.80
N CYS A 278 -5.91 12.03 19.32
CA CYS A 278 -4.47 11.79 19.40
C CYS A 278 -4.04 11.57 20.86
N LYS A 279 -4.41 12.47 21.78
CA LYS A 279 -4.08 12.36 23.21
C LYS A 279 -4.60 11.07 23.84
N LYS A 280 -5.79 10.64 23.47
CA LYS A 280 -6.34 9.36 23.91
C LYS A 280 -5.53 8.17 23.42
N LEU A 281 -5.07 8.20 22.17
CA LEU A 281 -4.40 7.05 21.55
C LEU A 281 -2.92 6.93 21.92
N VAL A 282 -2.21 8.04 22.13
CA VAL A 282 -0.79 7.99 22.56
C VAL A 282 -0.58 7.30 23.91
N ASP A 283 -1.62 7.29 24.77
CA ASP A 283 -1.60 6.59 26.05
C ASP A 283 -2.06 5.12 25.93
N THR A 284 -2.45 4.69 24.72
CA THR A 284 -2.91 3.33 24.46
C THR A 284 -1.71 2.41 24.22
N SER A 285 -1.63 1.32 24.96
CA SER A 285 -0.59 0.31 24.74
C SER A 285 -0.77 -0.39 23.39
N CYS A 286 0.33 -0.83 22.79
CA CYS A 286 0.26 -1.73 21.67
C CYS A 286 -0.52 -3.00 22.06
N VAL A 287 -1.44 -3.42 21.18
CA VAL A 287 -2.17 -4.67 21.39
C VAL A 287 -1.35 -5.88 20.93
N GLN A 288 -1.70 -7.05 21.46
CA GLN A 288 -1.09 -8.29 21.00
C GLN A 288 -1.25 -8.47 19.50
N ARG A 289 -0.18 -8.86 18.82
CA ARG A 289 -0.14 -9.14 17.38
C ARG A 289 -1.01 -10.36 17.07
N THR A 290 -2.18 -10.14 16.48
CA THR A 290 -3.11 -11.21 16.06
C THR A 290 -3.14 -11.40 14.54
N PHE A 291 -2.63 -10.41 13.81
CA PHE A 291 -2.58 -10.45 12.35
C PHE A 291 -1.48 -11.41 11.87
N ILE A 292 -1.84 -12.39 11.08
CA ILE A 292 -0.90 -13.35 10.47
C ILE A 292 -0.64 -12.92 9.03
N PRO A 293 0.61 -12.56 8.65
CA PRO A 293 0.95 -12.19 7.28
C PRO A 293 0.72 -13.33 6.28
N GLY A 294 0.44 -12.97 5.02
CA GLY A 294 0.23 -13.93 3.94
C GLY A 294 1.50 -14.53 3.33
N ASN A 295 2.68 -14.11 3.78
CA ASN A 295 3.97 -14.45 3.20
C ASN A 295 4.20 -15.96 3.02
N ASP A 296 4.07 -16.72 4.10
CA ASP A 296 4.30 -18.17 4.06
C ASP A 296 3.34 -18.90 3.12
N THR A 297 2.09 -18.45 3.08
CA THR A 297 1.08 -19.04 2.19
C THR A 297 1.43 -18.78 0.72
N ALA A 298 1.80 -17.54 0.40
CA ALA A 298 2.18 -17.13 -0.95
C ALA A 298 3.45 -17.87 -1.41
N ILE A 299 4.50 -17.90 -0.57
CA ILE A 299 5.77 -18.56 -0.88
C ILE A 299 5.56 -20.07 -1.13
N ARG A 300 4.84 -20.76 -0.23
CA ARG A 300 4.56 -22.19 -0.42
C ARG A 300 3.82 -22.49 -1.72
N LYS A 301 2.85 -21.64 -2.08
CA LYS A 301 2.10 -21.80 -3.33
C LYS A 301 3.00 -21.61 -4.55
N ILE A 302 3.85 -20.60 -4.56
CA ILE A 302 4.79 -20.35 -5.67
C ILE A 302 5.80 -21.50 -5.80
N LEU A 303 6.35 -21.99 -4.68
CA LEU A 303 7.32 -23.10 -4.70
C LEU A 303 6.71 -24.44 -5.10
N SER A 304 5.39 -24.59 -5.04
CA SER A 304 4.67 -25.80 -5.45
C SER A 304 4.25 -25.81 -6.92
N MET A 305 4.49 -24.72 -7.67
CA MET A 305 4.22 -24.64 -9.11
C MET A 305 5.20 -25.53 -9.90
#